data_633ed01587258921472ef260b4081c2c
#
_entry.id   633ed01587258921472ef260b4081c2c
#
_cell.length_a   1.000
_cell.length_b   1.000
_cell.length_c   1.000
_cell.angle_alpha   90.00
_cell.angle_beta   90.00
_cell.angle_gamma   90.00
#
_symmetry.space_group_name_H-M   'P 1'
#
loop_
_entity.id
_entity.type
_entity.pdbx_description
1 polymer ?
#
loop_
_entity_poly.entity_id
_entity_poly.type
_entity_poly.pdbx_seq_one_letter_code
_entity_poly.pdbx_strand_id
1 'polypeptide(L)'
;MTQTLKVVLAQLSPGLRRTDDNVQTMVRTMEERPRADLVLFPELFMSGYTTREVEGLAIDPDGPEVARVARAARDNSTAVVFGAPERFGGGYANSAIYIDRSGTVAGIYRKAFLFGAEREAYVPGDELLVVDLGGSKAGLMICFDVEFPEVARALAQAGADLLLTISANMDPFGRDHHVFCTSRALENGLPHAYVNQIGRGEEFTFAGGTMALSSDGDILAETSAPAEEVLEIDLELPARSTLRPDYLNQLRPPLTVSSQPES
;
A
#
# COMPACT_ATOMS: atom_id res chain seq x y z
N MET A 1 8.23 3.70 -24.07
CA MET A 1 8.36 2.23 -24.11
C MET A 1 7.56 1.71 -22.94
N THR A 2 6.71 0.73 -23.16
CA THR A 2 6.02 0.01 -22.08
C THR A 2 7.03 -0.88 -21.36
N GLN A 3 6.97 -0.90 -20.03
CA GLN A 3 7.72 -1.79 -19.15
C GLN A 3 6.74 -2.77 -18.53
N THR A 4 7.07 -4.06 -18.51
CA THR A 4 6.30 -5.04 -17.73
C THR A 4 6.92 -5.14 -16.35
N LEU A 5 6.12 -4.91 -15.31
CA LEU A 5 6.51 -5.03 -13.91
C LEU A 5 5.83 -6.26 -13.32
N LYS A 6 6.60 -7.25 -12.89
CA LYS A 6 6.08 -8.42 -12.17
C LYS A 6 5.87 -8.07 -10.69
N VAL A 7 4.61 -7.95 -10.30
CA VAL A 7 4.19 -7.56 -8.94
C VAL A 7 3.68 -8.78 -8.19
N VAL A 8 4.09 -8.90 -6.95
CA VAL A 8 3.63 -9.93 -6.01
C VAL A 8 2.86 -9.26 -4.88
N LEU A 9 1.64 -9.71 -4.64
CA LEU A 9 0.76 -9.23 -3.59
C LEU A 9 0.58 -10.34 -2.55
N ALA A 10 1.15 -10.16 -1.36
CA ALA A 10 1.21 -11.18 -0.33
C ALA A 10 0.06 -11.02 0.67
N GLN A 11 -1.12 -11.60 0.37
CA GLN A 11 -2.22 -11.71 1.33
C GLN A 11 -1.87 -12.75 2.38
N LEU A 12 -1.32 -12.31 3.49
CA LEU A 12 -0.84 -13.18 4.57
C LEU A 12 -1.41 -12.72 5.92
N SER A 13 -1.30 -13.58 6.93
CA SER A 13 -1.66 -13.29 8.33
C SER A 13 -0.39 -13.06 9.14
N PRO A 14 0.00 -11.81 9.42
CA PRO A 14 1.16 -11.57 10.27
C PRO A 14 0.91 -12.01 11.71
N GLY A 15 1.93 -12.56 12.34
CA GLY A 15 1.90 -12.85 13.77
C GLY A 15 1.89 -11.57 14.59
N LEU A 16 0.85 -11.37 15.40
CA LEU A 16 0.72 -10.20 16.27
C LEU A 16 1.90 -10.13 17.26
N ARG A 17 2.63 -9.00 17.28
CA ARG A 17 3.85 -8.77 18.10
C ARG A 17 4.98 -9.78 17.85
N ARG A 18 5.00 -10.39 16.67
CA ARG A 18 6.03 -11.39 16.30
C ARG A 18 6.93 -10.87 15.20
N THR A 19 7.59 -9.75 15.46
CA THR A 19 8.43 -9.02 14.47
C THR A 19 9.42 -9.93 13.76
N ASP A 20 10.17 -10.78 14.49
CA ASP A 20 11.16 -11.68 13.91
C ASP A 20 10.56 -12.71 12.94
N ASP A 21 9.42 -13.30 13.30
CA ASP A 21 8.73 -14.28 12.45
C ASP A 21 8.15 -13.62 11.21
N ASN A 22 7.59 -12.42 11.38
CA ASN A 22 7.03 -11.63 10.26
C ASN A 22 8.13 -11.21 9.29
N VAL A 23 9.28 -10.74 9.79
CA VAL A 23 10.46 -10.45 8.96
C VAL A 23 10.93 -11.71 8.23
N GLN A 24 11.00 -12.87 8.92
CA GLN A 24 11.39 -14.12 8.28
C GLN A 24 10.40 -14.53 7.18
N THR A 25 9.11 -14.29 7.39
CA THR A 25 8.06 -14.53 6.37
C THR A 25 8.26 -13.62 5.15
N MET A 26 8.58 -12.32 5.34
CA MET A 26 8.90 -11.42 4.23
C MET A 26 10.12 -11.90 3.45
N VAL A 27 11.19 -12.27 4.14
CA VAL A 27 12.43 -12.78 3.51
C VAL A 27 12.11 -14.02 2.67
N ARG A 28 11.45 -15.01 3.26
CA ARG A 28 11.08 -16.26 2.56
C ARG A 28 10.19 -16.00 1.35
N THR A 29 9.22 -15.09 1.46
CA THR A 29 8.32 -14.75 0.34
C THR A 29 9.10 -14.19 -0.86
N MET A 30 10.12 -13.36 -0.63
CA MET A 30 10.99 -12.85 -1.70
C MET A 30 11.89 -13.95 -2.27
N GLU A 31 12.48 -14.81 -1.43
CA GLU A 31 13.34 -15.93 -1.86
C GLU A 31 12.59 -16.95 -2.72
N GLU A 32 11.33 -17.21 -2.41
CA GLU A 32 10.46 -18.12 -3.17
C GLU A 32 10.02 -17.52 -4.53
N ARG A 33 10.23 -16.21 -4.75
CA ARG A 33 9.78 -15.47 -5.94
C ARG A 33 10.91 -14.63 -6.58
N PRO A 34 12.00 -15.29 -7.01
CA PRO A 34 13.23 -14.61 -7.45
C PRO A 34 13.06 -13.83 -8.77
N ARG A 35 11.88 -13.86 -9.39
CA ARG A 35 11.57 -13.11 -10.61
C ARG A 35 10.64 -11.92 -10.36
N ALA A 36 10.24 -11.68 -9.11
CA ALA A 36 9.43 -10.54 -8.77
C ALA A 36 10.22 -9.25 -8.91
N ASP A 37 9.62 -8.25 -9.54
CA ASP A 37 10.17 -6.91 -9.60
C ASP A 37 9.83 -6.12 -8.33
N LEU A 38 8.64 -6.38 -7.78
CA LEU A 38 8.11 -5.72 -6.59
C LEU A 38 7.26 -6.70 -5.78
N VAL A 39 7.48 -6.76 -4.48
CA VAL A 39 6.63 -7.49 -3.53
C VAL A 39 5.96 -6.51 -2.58
N LEU A 40 4.65 -6.64 -2.38
CA LEU A 40 3.88 -5.86 -1.41
C LEU A 40 3.43 -6.75 -0.26
N PHE A 41 3.68 -6.28 0.96
CA PHE A 41 3.13 -6.83 2.19
C PHE A 41 2.12 -5.85 2.81
N PRO A 42 1.13 -6.35 3.57
CA PRO A 42 0.09 -5.53 4.19
C PRO A 42 0.59 -4.43 5.14
N GLU A 43 -0.33 -3.57 5.52
CA GLU A 43 -0.16 -2.54 6.56
C GLU A 43 0.25 -3.18 7.89
N LEU A 44 1.21 -2.54 8.60
CA LEU A 44 1.77 -3.00 9.88
C LEU A 44 2.18 -4.49 9.89
N PHE A 45 2.54 -5.03 8.74
CA PHE A 45 2.87 -6.45 8.61
C PHE A 45 4.03 -6.86 9.52
N MET A 46 5.01 -5.99 9.71
CA MET A 46 6.19 -6.30 10.51
C MET A 46 5.86 -6.60 11.98
N SER A 47 4.86 -5.93 12.56
CA SER A 47 4.43 -6.12 13.95
C SER A 47 3.14 -6.91 14.12
N GLY A 48 2.39 -7.10 13.03
CA GLY A 48 0.95 -7.33 13.09
C GLY A 48 0.20 -6.04 13.45
N TYR A 49 -1.06 -5.92 13.02
CA TYR A 49 -1.85 -4.72 13.26
C TYR A 49 -2.20 -4.57 14.75
N THR A 50 -1.72 -3.49 15.36
CA THR A 50 -2.04 -3.12 16.74
C THR A 50 -1.88 -1.62 16.94
N THR A 51 -2.69 -1.07 17.85
CA THR A 51 -2.58 0.30 18.37
C THR A 51 -2.13 0.31 19.84
N ARG A 52 -1.76 -0.86 20.38
CA ARG A 52 -1.34 -1.03 21.79
C ARG A 52 0.13 -1.42 21.87
N GLU A 53 0.81 -0.93 22.90
CA GLU A 53 2.21 -1.26 23.16
C GLU A 53 3.15 -0.99 21.97
N VAL A 54 2.82 0.05 21.17
CA VAL A 54 3.55 0.41 19.95
C VAL A 54 5.01 0.70 20.23
N GLU A 55 5.33 1.25 21.41
CA GLU A 55 6.70 1.58 21.83
C GLU A 55 7.67 0.40 21.70
N GLY A 56 7.24 -0.78 22.11
CA GLY A 56 8.05 -2.01 22.06
C GLY A 56 8.15 -2.64 20.67
N LEU A 57 7.34 -2.18 19.70
CA LEU A 57 7.23 -2.74 18.36
C LEU A 57 7.74 -1.79 17.28
N ALA A 58 7.82 -0.49 17.60
CA ALA A 58 8.23 0.50 16.64
C ALA A 58 9.72 0.35 16.29
N ILE A 59 9.97 0.35 14.99
CA ILE A 59 11.31 0.18 14.42
C ILE A 59 11.92 1.52 14.04
N ASP A 60 13.24 1.53 13.93
CA ASP A 60 13.98 2.58 13.24
C ASP A 60 14.21 2.14 11.79
N PRO A 61 14.05 3.02 10.80
CA PRO A 61 14.27 2.66 9.38
C PRO A 61 15.67 2.14 9.08
N ASP A 62 16.66 2.51 9.88
CA ASP A 62 18.03 2.01 9.81
C ASP A 62 18.29 0.81 10.77
N GLY A 63 17.23 0.30 11.39
CA GLY A 63 17.29 -0.78 12.38
C GLY A 63 17.57 -2.16 11.78
N PRO A 64 17.90 -3.15 12.63
CA PRO A 64 18.29 -4.49 12.21
C PRO A 64 17.17 -5.25 11.50
N GLU A 65 15.91 -5.00 11.82
CA GLU A 65 14.74 -5.62 11.20
C GLU A 65 14.65 -5.20 9.73
N VAL A 66 14.73 -3.90 9.48
CA VAL A 66 14.71 -3.33 8.11
C VAL A 66 15.95 -3.78 7.34
N ALA A 67 17.12 -3.82 7.97
CA ALA A 67 18.36 -4.28 7.33
C ALA A 67 18.28 -5.75 6.87
N ARG A 68 17.52 -6.61 7.57
CA ARG A 68 17.28 -8.01 7.13
C ARG A 68 16.44 -8.05 5.85
N VAL A 69 15.35 -7.26 5.81
CA VAL A 69 14.49 -7.15 4.61
C VAL A 69 15.26 -6.54 3.45
N ALA A 70 16.04 -5.49 3.70
CA ALA A 70 16.89 -4.82 2.70
C ALA A 70 17.94 -5.77 2.09
N ARG A 71 18.53 -6.64 2.90
CA ARG A 71 19.44 -7.67 2.41
C ARG A 71 18.73 -8.63 1.48
N ALA A 72 17.55 -9.14 1.87
CA ALA A 72 16.77 -10.04 1.03
C ALA A 72 16.34 -9.37 -0.28
N ALA A 73 15.92 -8.10 -0.25
CA ALA A 73 15.58 -7.31 -1.43
C ALA A 73 16.76 -7.26 -2.42
N ARG A 74 17.97 -6.92 -1.93
CA ARG A 74 19.19 -6.88 -2.73
C ARG A 74 19.58 -8.25 -3.27
N ASP A 75 19.60 -9.28 -2.41
CA ASP A 75 20.08 -10.62 -2.77
C ASP A 75 19.18 -11.29 -3.82
N ASN A 76 17.86 -10.92 -3.84
CA ASN A 76 16.91 -11.36 -4.86
C ASN A 76 16.71 -10.34 -6.00
N SER A 77 17.34 -9.18 -5.96
CA SER A 77 17.13 -8.06 -6.91
C SER A 77 15.64 -7.67 -7.03
N THR A 78 14.91 -7.68 -5.93
CA THR A 78 13.47 -7.45 -5.84
C THR A 78 13.20 -6.24 -4.95
N ALA A 79 12.41 -5.27 -5.42
CA ALA A 79 11.94 -4.18 -4.58
C ALA A 79 10.82 -4.68 -3.64
N VAL A 80 10.65 -4.03 -2.50
CA VAL A 80 9.61 -4.40 -1.54
C VAL A 80 8.96 -3.18 -0.88
N VAL A 81 7.65 -3.27 -0.68
CA VAL A 81 6.88 -2.35 0.17
C VAL A 81 6.24 -3.15 1.30
N PHE A 82 6.40 -2.70 2.53
CA PHE A 82 5.79 -3.33 3.70
C PHE A 82 5.40 -2.31 4.76
N GLY A 83 4.38 -2.66 5.56
CA GLY A 83 3.92 -1.84 6.67
C GLY A 83 4.68 -2.14 7.96
N ALA A 84 5.03 -1.08 8.70
CA ALA A 84 5.65 -1.17 10.02
C ALA A 84 5.28 0.03 10.90
N PRO A 85 5.22 -0.13 12.24
CA PRO A 85 5.24 0.99 13.16
C PRO A 85 6.65 1.60 13.19
N GLU A 86 6.77 2.87 12.89
CA GLU A 86 8.04 3.63 12.82
C GLU A 86 8.20 4.54 14.03
N ARG A 87 9.42 4.66 14.58
CA ARG A 87 9.75 5.74 15.51
C ARG A 87 9.87 7.06 14.74
N PHE A 88 9.00 8.01 15.01
CA PHE A 88 8.93 9.24 14.23
C PHE A 88 8.45 10.42 15.06
N GLY A 89 9.13 11.57 14.94
CA GLY A 89 8.69 12.86 15.50
C GLY A 89 8.51 12.89 17.02
N GLY A 90 9.21 12.05 17.76
CA GLY A 90 9.06 11.89 19.21
C GLY A 90 7.87 11.00 19.61
N GLY A 91 7.21 10.37 18.63
CA GLY A 91 6.14 9.40 18.77
C GLY A 91 6.31 8.23 17.79
N TYR A 92 5.21 7.75 17.23
CA TYR A 92 5.19 6.61 16.32
C TYR A 92 4.34 6.95 15.10
N ALA A 93 4.71 6.42 13.93
CA ALA A 93 3.91 6.51 12.70
C ALA A 93 3.57 5.11 12.18
N ASN A 94 2.40 4.98 11.54
CA ASN A 94 2.05 3.83 10.74
C ASN A 94 2.64 4.07 9.35
N SER A 95 3.69 3.33 8.97
CA SER A 95 4.52 3.64 7.82
C SER A 95 4.57 2.51 6.80
N ALA A 96 4.56 2.88 5.51
CA ALA A 96 4.92 2.02 4.40
C ALA A 96 6.39 2.30 4.03
N ILE A 97 7.23 1.29 4.19
CA ILE A 97 8.66 1.38 3.88
C ILE A 97 8.88 0.77 2.50
N TYR A 98 9.46 1.56 1.60
CA TYR A 98 9.90 1.12 0.28
C TYR A 98 11.40 0.89 0.28
N ILE A 99 11.80 -0.33 -0.07
CA ILE A 99 13.19 -0.71 -0.29
C ILE A 99 13.33 -1.08 -1.77
N ASP A 100 14.28 -0.46 -2.44
CA ASP A 100 14.57 -0.72 -3.84
C ASP A 100 15.34 -2.03 -4.07
N ARG A 101 15.54 -2.40 -5.32
CA ARG A 101 16.25 -3.63 -5.72
C ARG A 101 17.72 -3.67 -5.31
N SER A 102 18.31 -2.54 -4.94
CA SER A 102 19.68 -2.48 -4.41
C SER A 102 19.74 -2.78 -2.91
N GLY A 103 18.58 -2.87 -2.25
CA GLY A 103 18.47 -2.98 -0.80
C GLY A 103 18.58 -1.63 -0.08
N THR A 104 18.36 -0.52 -0.78
CA THR A 104 18.33 0.81 -0.18
C THR A 104 16.90 1.16 0.25
N VAL A 105 16.72 1.68 1.47
CA VAL A 105 15.46 2.31 1.88
C VAL A 105 15.31 3.59 1.06
N ALA A 106 14.52 3.51 -0.01
CA ALA A 106 14.37 4.58 -0.99
C ALA A 106 13.13 5.46 -0.77
N GLY A 107 12.27 5.09 0.19
CA GLY A 107 11.12 5.91 0.57
C GLY A 107 10.41 5.40 1.81
N ILE A 108 9.82 6.32 2.57
CA ILE A 108 8.99 6.02 3.72
C ILE A 108 7.76 6.92 3.64
N TYR A 109 6.61 6.30 3.44
CA TYR A 109 5.32 6.98 3.49
C TYR A 109 4.65 6.74 4.83
N ARG A 110 4.23 7.80 5.49
CA ARG A 110 3.51 7.75 6.76
C ARG A 110 2.03 8.00 6.51
N LYS A 111 1.18 7.14 7.04
CA LYS A 111 -0.27 7.19 6.86
C LYS A 111 -0.82 8.58 7.19
N ALA A 112 -1.46 9.22 6.22
CA ALA A 112 -1.99 10.56 6.38
C ALA A 112 -3.35 10.56 7.12
N PHE A 113 -4.20 9.57 6.85
CA PHE A 113 -5.52 9.45 7.45
C PHE A 113 -5.57 8.29 8.43
N LEU A 114 -5.58 8.59 9.73
CA LEU A 114 -5.58 7.59 10.79
C LEU A 114 -7.02 7.12 11.11
N PHE A 115 -7.20 5.80 11.17
CA PHE A 115 -8.49 5.16 11.45
C PHE A 115 -8.68 4.88 12.95
N GLY A 116 -9.83 5.26 13.51
CA GLY A 116 -10.22 4.88 14.86
C GLY A 116 -9.15 5.17 15.92
N ALA A 117 -8.75 4.14 16.66
CA ALA A 117 -7.75 4.20 17.74
C ALA A 117 -6.32 4.48 17.25
N GLU A 118 -6.05 4.41 15.95
CA GLU A 118 -4.75 4.83 15.40
C GLU A 118 -4.43 6.30 15.77
N ARG A 119 -5.45 7.14 15.90
CA ARG A 119 -5.28 8.57 16.27
C ARG A 119 -4.67 8.80 17.64
N GLU A 120 -4.75 7.81 18.51
CA GLU A 120 -4.16 7.84 19.85
C GLU A 120 -2.77 7.19 19.88
N ALA A 121 -2.52 6.25 18.96
CA ALA A 121 -1.31 5.44 18.91
C ALA A 121 -0.23 5.99 17.97
N TYR A 122 -0.64 6.67 16.91
CA TYR A 122 0.25 7.14 15.84
C TYR A 122 0.07 8.62 15.57
N VAL A 123 1.12 9.26 15.08
CA VAL A 123 1.07 10.60 14.50
C VAL A 123 0.80 10.48 12.98
N PRO A 124 -0.06 11.32 12.41
CA PRO A 124 -0.32 11.30 10.97
C PRO A 124 0.89 11.82 10.20
N GLY A 125 1.08 11.29 8.99
CA GLY A 125 1.95 11.90 7.98
C GLY A 125 1.30 13.15 7.38
N ASP A 126 2.13 14.04 6.88
CA ASP A 126 1.75 15.31 6.25
C ASP A 126 2.21 15.43 4.78
N GLU A 127 2.89 14.40 4.28
CA GLU A 127 3.40 14.33 2.91
C GLU A 127 2.94 13.04 2.21
N LEU A 128 2.55 13.16 0.94
CA LEU A 128 2.30 12.03 0.06
C LEU A 128 3.59 11.65 -0.67
N LEU A 129 3.77 10.37 -0.96
CA LEU A 129 5.01 9.85 -1.53
C LEU A 129 4.78 9.15 -2.87
N VAL A 130 5.56 9.55 -3.87
CA VAL A 130 5.72 8.83 -5.14
C VAL A 130 7.15 8.30 -5.20
N VAL A 131 7.32 7.00 -5.39
CA VAL A 131 8.62 6.31 -5.48
C VAL A 131 8.94 5.90 -6.90
N ASP A 132 10.23 5.84 -7.23
CA ASP A 132 10.72 5.33 -8.53
C ASP A 132 10.93 3.81 -8.45
N LEU A 133 10.33 3.08 -9.38
CA LEU A 133 10.46 1.62 -9.53
C LEU A 133 11.48 1.21 -10.60
N GLY A 134 12.35 2.12 -11.01
CA GLY A 134 13.34 1.87 -12.06
C GLY A 134 12.78 2.13 -13.47
N GLY A 135 12.07 3.22 -13.67
CA GLY A 135 11.52 3.65 -14.94
C GLY A 135 10.01 3.91 -14.96
N SER A 136 9.31 3.46 -13.93
CA SER A 136 7.92 3.80 -13.64
C SER A 136 7.80 4.31 -12.21
N LYS A 137 6.77 5.09 -11.92
CA LYS A 137 6.58 5.70 -10.61
C LYS A 137 5.32 5.17 -9.92
N ALA A 138 5.41 4.88 -8.64
CA ALA A 138 4.27 4.42 -7.85
C ALA A 138 3.92 5.38 -6.71
N GLY A 139 2.64 5.69 -6.58
CA GLY A 139 2.09 6.43 -5.45
C GLY A 139 1.71 5.47 -4.32
N LEU A 140 2.17 5.74 -3.10
CA LEU A 140 1.92 4.91 -1.93
C LEU A 140 0.71 5.41 -1.12
N MET A 141 -0.12 4.46 -0.67
CA MET A 141 -1.25 4.68 0.24
C MET A 141 -1.29 3.57 1.30
N ILE A 142 -1.82 3.88 2.47
CA ILE A 142 -2.04 2.90 3.54
C ILE A 142 -3.53 2.87 3.91
N CYS A 143 -4.19 1.75 3.65
CA CYS A 143 -5.54 1.38 4.11
C CYS A 143 -6.54 2.53 3.96
N PHE A 144 -6.91 3.20 5.06
CA PHE A 144 -7.90 4.27 5.13
C PHE A 144 -7.62 5.45 4.17
N ASP A 145 -6.37 5.68 3.76
CA ASP A 145 -6.04 6.71 2.76
C ASP A 145 -6.79 6.50 1.43
N VAL A 146 -7.08 5.25 1.06
CA VAL A 146 -7.78 4.92 -0.21
C VAL A 146 -9.21 5.45 -0.24
N GLU A 147 -9.82 5.68 0.91
CA GLU A 147 -11.18 6.21 1.01
C GLU A 147 -11.27 7.70 0.61
N PHE A 148 -10.14 8.40 0.64
CA PHE A 148 -10.04 9.83 0.32
C PHE A 148 -9.59 10.02 -1.14
N PRO A 149 -10.49 10.47 -2.05
CA PRO A 149 -10.16 10.63 -3.47
C PRO A 149 -9.00 11.63 -3.70
N GLU A 150 -8.82 12.57 -2.79
CA GLU A 150 -7.77 13.59 -2.86
C GLU A 150 -6.37 12.96 -2.83
N VAL A 151 -6.17 11.88 -2.07
CA VAL A 151 -4.87 11.20 -1.94
C VAL A 151 -4.45 10.61 -3.28
N ALA A 152 -5.27 9.74 -3.85
CA ALA A 152 -4.97 9.11 -5.14
C ALA A 152 -4.85 10.16 -6.26
N ARG A 153 -5.69 11.20 -6.24
CA ARG A 153 -5.65 12.31 -7.19
C ARG A 153 -4.33 13.07 -7.12
N ALA A 154 -3.86 13.41 -5.93
CA ALA A 154 -2.61 14.12 -5.74
C ALA A 154 -1.40 13.27 -6.19
N LEU A 155 -1.39 11.97 -5.89
CA LEU A 155 -0.35 11.05 -6.36
C LEU A 155 -0.32 10.96 -7.89
N ALA A 156 -1.49 10.88 -8.52
CA ALA A 156 -1.59 10.85 -9.98
C ALA A 156 -1.09 12.17 -10.62
N GLN A 157 -1.42 13.33 -10.02
CA GLN A 157 -0.94 14.64 -10.44
C GLN A 157 0.58 14.80 -10.23
N ALA A 158 1.14 14.15 -9.21
CA ALA A 158 2.58 14.09 -8.97
C ALA A 158 3.33 13.16 -9.94
N GLY A 159 2.60 12.53 -10.88
CA GLY A 159 3.17 11.73 -11.97
C GLY A 159 3.34 10.25 -11.63
N ALA A 160 2.56 9.72 -10.71
CA ALA A 160 2.47 8.28 -10.53
C ALA A 160 1.94 7.58 -11.79
N ASP A 161 2.51 6.43 -12.12
CA ASP A 161 2.08 5.52 -13.19
C ASP A 161 1.27 4.33 -12.63
N LEU A 162 1.33 4.12 -11.33
CA LEU A 162 0.72 3.02 -10.58
C LEU A 162 0.34 3.48 -9.18
N LEU A 163 -0.80 3.05 -8.67
CA LEU A 163 -1.18 3.21 -7.27
C LEU A 163 -0.89 1.91 -6.50
N LEU A 164 -0.26 2.03 -5.34
CA LEU A 164 0.02 0.93 -4.42
C LEU A 164 -0.66 1.20 -3.08
N THR A 165 -1.50 0.28 -2.63
CA THR A 165 -2.12 0.36 -1.29
C THR A 165 -1.79 -0.88 -0.49
N ILE A 166 -1.18 -0.70 0.66
CA ILE A 166 -1.04 -1.73 1.68
C ILE A 166 -2.10 -1.53 2.75
N SER A 167 -2.75 -2.60 3.21
CA SER A 167 -3.96 -2.48 4.02
C SER A 167 -4.06 -3.52 5.14
N ALA A 168 -4.81 -3.14 6.17
CA ALA A 168 -5.32 -4.00 7.25
C ALA A 168 -6.84 -3.81 7.38
N ASN A 169 -7.53 -3.73 6.24
CA ASN A 169 -8.97 -3.56 6.22
C ASN A 169 -9.70 -4.80 6.77
N MET A 170 -10.74 -4.54 7.53
CA MET A 170 -11.44 -5.53 8.34
C MET A 170 -12.92 -5.65 7.97
N ASP A 171 -13.54 -6.73 8.42
CA ASP A 171 -14.99 -6.89 8.35
C ASP A 171 -15.72 -5.77 9.16
N PRO A 172 -16.81 -5.21 8.63
CA PRO A 172 -17.52 -5.57 7.38
C PRO A 172 -17.10 -4.74 6.14
N PHE A 173 -15.97 -4.03 6.16
CA PHE A 173 -15.61 -2.98 5.19
C PHE A 173 -14.90 -3.51 3.92
N GLY A 174 -14.77 -4.84 3.74
CA GLY A 174 -14.10 -5.42 2.57
C GLY A 174 -14.68 -4.92 1.24
N ARG A 175 -16.04 -4.89 1.14
CA ARG A 175 -16.73 -4.37 -0.05
C ARG A 175 -16.42 -2.90 -0.33
N ASP A 176 -16.28 -2.09 0.71
CA ASP A 176 -16.07 -0.64 0.56
C ASP A 176 -14.70 -0.37 -0.05
N HIS A 177 -13.64 -1.06 0.42
CA HIS A 177 -12.32 -0.96 -0.18
C HIS A 177 -12.27 -1.43 -1.63
N HIS A 178 -13.02 -2.47 -1.99
CA HIS A 178 -13.16 -2.89 -3.39
C HIS A 178 -13.72 -1.75 -4.26
N VAL A 179 -14.77 -1.07 -3.80
CA VAL A 179 -15.37 0.08 -4.51
C VAL A 179 -14.39 1.25 -4.58
N PHE A 180 -13.73 1.58 -3.48
CA PHE A 180 -12.78 2.69 -3.45
C PHE A 180 -11.58 2.43 -4.38
N CYS A 181 -10.94 1.27 -4.28
CA CYS A 181 -9.81 0.94 -5.16
C CYS A 181 -10.17 1.01 -6.63
N THR A 182 -11.34 0.47 -7.01
CA THR A 182 -11.85 0.55 -8.38
C THR A 182 -12.06 2.00 -8.82
N SER A 183 -12.67 2.83 -7.95
CA SER A 183 -12.85 4.26 -8.24
C SER A 183 -11.52 4.98 -8.41
N ARG A 184 -10.51 4.71 -7.55
CA ARG A 184 -9.18 5.35 -7.63
C ARG A 184 -8.46 4.98 -8.92
N ALA A 185 -8.56 3.72 -9.36
CA ALA A 185 -8.02 3.31 -10.65
C ALA A 185 -8.70 4.06 -11.80
N LEU A 186 -10.03 4.03 -11.86
CA LEU A 186 -10.84 4.63 -12.91
C LEU A 186 -10.65 6.14 -13.05
N GLU A 187 -10.84 6.88 -11.96
CA GLU A 187 -10.86 8.35 -11.98
C GLU A 187 -9.48 8.98 -12.21
N ASN A 188 -8.41 8.20 -12.01
CA ASN A 188 -7.04 8.63 -12.27
C ASN A 188 -6.44 7.99 -13.51
N GLY A 189 -7.11 7.00 -14.11
CA GLY A 189 -6.63 6.26 -15.27
C GLY A 189 -5.31 5.54 -14.98
N LEU A 190 -5.15 4.99 -13.80
CA LEU A 190 -3.94 4.30 -13.31
C LEU A 190 -4.26 2.89 -12.86
N PRO A 191 -3.41 1.90 -13.16
CA PRO A 191 -3.48 0.61 -12.48
C PRO A 191 -3.38 0.78 -10.96
N HIS A 192 -4.00 -0.13 -10.22
CA HIS A 192 -3.97 -0.10 -8.76
C HIS A 192 -3.70 -1.50 -8.22
N ALA A 193 -2.62 -1.66 -7.47
CA ALA A 193 -2.30 -2.89 -6.74
C ALA A 193 -2.61 -2.67 -5.24
N TYR A 194 -3.52 -3.48 -4.72
CA TYR A 194 -4.01 -3.42 -3.35
C TYR A 194 -3.70 -4.75 -2.65
N VAL A 195 -2.97 -4.72 -1.56
CA VAL A 195 -2.71 -5.88 -0.72
C VAL A 195 -3.32 -5.68 0.67
N ASN A 196 -4.12 -6.65 1.10
CA ASN A 196 -4.72 -6.67 2.43
C ASN A 196 -4.26 -7.89 3.22
N GLN A 197 -4.21 -7.77 4.54
CA GLN A 197 -3.99 -8.94 5.40
C GLN A 197 -5.29 -9.70 5.64
N ILE A 198 -5.12 -10.92 6.14
CA ILE A 198 -6.19 -11.79 6.63
C ILE A 198 -5.93 -12.18 8.07
N GLY A 199 -6.88 -12.93 8.63
CA GLY A 199 -6.76 -13.50 9.97
C GLY A 199 -7.45 -12.66 11.03
N ARG A 200 -7.26 -13.07 12.29
CA ARG A 200 -7.86 -12.39 13.43
C ARG A 200 -6.83 -11.57 14.18
N GLY A 201 -7.06 -10.27 14.28
CA GLY A 201 -6.33 -9.37 15.17
C GLY A 201 -6.90 -9.34 16.59
N GLU A 202 -6.50 -8.33 17.38
CA GLU A 202 -6.98 -8.16 18.77
C GLU A 202 -8.48 -7.86 18.81
N GLU A 203 -8.96 -6.99 17.93
CA GLU A 203 -10.33 -6.47 17.92
C GLU A 203 -11.06 -6.76 16.60
N PHE A 204 -10.32 -7.02 15.52
CA PHE A 204 -10.85 -7.12 14.17
C PHE A 204 -10.55 -8.47 13.53
N THR A 205 -11.39 -8.85 12.58
CA THR A 205 -11.10 -9.89 11.61
C THR A 205 -10.79 -9.22 10.28
N PHE A 206 -9.63 -9.48 9.71
CA PHE A 206 -9.19 -8.85 8.47
C PHE A 206 -9.82 -9.53 7.25
N ALA A 207 -10.31 -8.72 6.34
CA ALA A 207 -11.22 -9.16 5.28
C ALA A 207 -10.52 -9.83 4.08
N GLY A 208 -9.19 -9.66 3.92
CA GLY A 208 -8.53 -10.06 2.68
C GLY A 208 -9.02 -9.23 1.49
N GLY A 209 -9.26 -9.88 0.34
CA GLY A 209 -9.69 -9.18 -0.87
C GLY A 209 -8.55 -8.41 -1.54
N THR A 210 -7.34 -8.99 -1.50
CA THR A 210 -6.18 -8.50 -2.24
C THR A 210 -6.47 -8.54 -3.73
N MET A 211 -6.16 -7.46 -4.45
CA MET A 211 -6.49 -7.35 -5.87
C MET A 211 -5.52 -6.47 -6.64
N ALA A 212 -5.49 -6.68 -7.93
CA ALA A 212 -4.87 -5.78 -8.89
C ALA A 212 -5.89 -5.35 -9.94
N LEU A 213 -5.91 -4.07 -10.23
CA LEU A 213 -6.87 -3.43 -11.15
C LEU A 213 -6.14 -2.78 -12.31
N SER A 214 -6.76 -2.83 -13.48
CA SER A 214 -6.31 -2.08 -14.64
C SER A 214 -6.59 -0.58 -14.49
N SER A 215 -6.04 0.24 -15.37
CA SER A 215 -6.37 1.67 -15.46
C SER A 215 -7.84 1.95 -15.83
N ASP A 216 -8.56 0.96 -16.28
CA ASP A 216 -10.01 0.99 -16.57
C ASP A 216 -10.87 0.47 -15.41
N GLY A 217 -10.24 0.09 -14.29
CA GLY A 217 -10.91 -0.44 -13.12
C GLY A 217 -11.32 -1.91 -13.23
N ASP A 218 -10.86 -2.61 -14.27
CA ASP A 218 -11.12 -4.05 -14.42
C ASP A 218 -10.22 -4.85 -13.47
N ILE A 219 -10.75 -5.91 -12.88
CA ILE A 219 -10.00 -6.83 -12.04
C ILE A 219 -9.05 -7.65 -12.92
N LEU A 220 -7.75 -7.49 -12.74
CA LEU A 220 -6.70 -8.27 -13.39
C LEU A 220 -6.41 -9.56 -12.61
N ALA A 221 -6.40 -9.45 -11.29
CA ALA A 221 -6.29 -10.58 -10.36
C ALA A 221 -6.94 -10.21 -9.03
N GLU A 222 -7.50 -11.18 -8.33
CA GLU A 222 -8.10 -11.03 -7.01
C GLU A 222 -8.00 -12.35 -6.24
N THR A 223 -7.78 -12.27 -4.92
CA THR A 223 -7.82 -13.47 -4.05
C THR A 223 -9.24 -13.98 -3.90
N SER A 224 -9.39 -15.30 -3.95
CA SER A 224 -10.70 -15.94 -3.98
C SER A 224 -11.37 -16.12 -2.63
N ALA A 225 -10.60 -16.05 -1.54
CA ALA A 225 -11.08 -16.34 -0.18
C ALA A 225 -10.26 -15.58 0.87
N PRO A 226 -10.77 -15.42 2.10
CA PRO A 226 -10.01 -14.89 3.22
C PRO A 226 -9.04 -15.98 3.78
N ALA A 227 -8.15 -16.45 2.91
CA ALA A 227 -7.09 -17.42 3.20
C ALA A 227 -5.74 -16.84 2.77
N GLU A 228 -4.63 -17.40 3.29
CA GLU A 228 -3.31 -17.00 2.81
C GLU A 228 -3.15 -17.34 1.35
N GLU A 229 -2.87 -16.32 0.56
CA GLU A 229 -2.70 -16.43 -0.88
C GLU A 229 -1.69 -15.37 -1.35
N VAL A 230 -0.84 -15.74 -2.29
CA VAL A 230 0.11 -14.82 -2.90
C VAL A 230 -0.19 -14.73 -4.39
N LEU A 231 -0.66 -13.56 -4.83
CA LEU A 231 -0.92 -13.29 -6.24
C LEU A 231 0.36 -12.83 -6.93
N GLU A 232 0.60 -13.35 -8.13
CA GLU A 232 1.64 -12.87 -9.04
C GLU A 232 0.98 -12.32 -10.31
N ILE A 233 1.36 -11.11 -10.69
CA ILE A 233 0.72 -10.40 -11.80
C ILE A 233 1.77 -9.63 -12.59
N ASP A 234 1.64 -9.64 -13.90
CA ASP A 234 2.43 -8.82 -14.80
C ASP A 234 1.63 -7.53 -15.13
N LEU A 235 2.15 -6.38 -14.72
CA LEU A 235 1.57 -5.07 -15.02
C LEU A 235 2.38 -4.38 -16.10
N GLU A 236 1.72 -3.99 -17.19
CA GLU A 236 2.35 -3.14 -18.21
C GLU A 236 2.25 -1.68 -17.80
N LEU A 237 3.37 -0.96 -17.74
CA LEU A 237 3.46 0.44 -17.34
C LEU A 237 4.25 1.28 -18.36
N PRO A 238 3.89 2.56 -18.58
CA PRO A 238 2.66 3.18 -18.10
C PRO A 238 1.44 2.60 -18.84
N ALA A 239 0.41 2.22 -18.10
CA ALA A 239 -0.87 1.79 -18.65
C ALA A 239 -1.87 2.92 -18.50
N ARG A 240 -2.15 3.64 -19.58
CA ARG A 240 -3.21 4.65 -19.63
C ARG A 240 -4.41 4.09 -20.36
N SER A 241 -5.60 4.36 -19.86
CA SER A 241 -6.82 3.99 -20.55
C SER A 241 -6.85 4.59 -21.96
N THR A 242 -7.12 3.77 -22.97
CA THR A 242 -7.40 4.22 -24.35
C THR A 242 -8.91 4.32 -24.60
N LEU A 243 -9.73 3.84 -23.69
CA LEU A 243 -11.19 3.79 -23.80
C LEU A 243 -11.87 4.98 -23.11
N ARG A 244 -11.18 5.59 -22.14
CA ARG A 244 -11.74 6.63 -21.28
C ARG A 244 -11.07 7.97 -21.51
N PRO A 245 -11.78 9.10 -21.25
CA PRO A 245 -11.17 10.41 -21.25
C PRO A 245 -10.02 10.50 -20.26
N ASP A 246 -8.99 11.24 -20.60
CA ASP A 246 -7.96 11.63 -19.64
C ASP A 246 -8.55 12.65 -18.66
N TYR A 247 -9.03 12.17 -17.53
CA TYR A 247 -9.65 13.00 -16.50
C TYR A 247 -8.66 13.99 -15.87
N LEU A 248 -7.37 13.65 -15.79
CA LEU A 248 -6.35 14.54 -15.22
C LEU A 248 -6.17 15.81 -16.06
N ASN A 249 -6.23 15.68 -17.38
CA ASN A 249 -6.14 16.82 -18.30
C ASN A 249 -7.43 17.67 -18.36
N GLN A 250 -8.52 17.23 -17.71
CA GLN A 250 -9.79 17.95 -17.65
C GLN A 250 -10.06 18.59 -16.28
N LEU A 251 -9.10 18.51 -15.37
CA LEU A 251 -9.24 19.13 -14.05
C LEU A 251 -9.39 20.65 -14.17
N ARG A 252 -10.28 21.20 -13.38
CA ARG A 252 -10.56 22.62 -13.29
C ARG A 252 -10.20 23.14 -11.90
N PRO A 253 -9.94 24.44 -11.74
CA PRO A 253 -9.86 25.06 -10.42
C PRO A 253 -11.09 24.72 -9.57
N PRO A 254 -10.98 24.77 -8.23
CA PRO A 254 -12.12 24.52 -7.36
C PRO A 254 -13.36 25.29 -7.79
N LEU A 255 -14.48 24.58 -7.89
CA LEU A 255 -15.76 25.18 -8.25
C LEU A 255 -16.39 25.81 -7.02
N THR A 256 -17.03 26.97 -7.19
CA THR A 256 -17.78 27.62 -6.12
C THR A 256 -19.09 26.85 -5.90
N VAL A 257 -19.37 26.51 -4.66
CA VAL A 257 -20.65 25.94 -4.25
C VAL A 257 -21.54 27.08 -3.72
N SER A 258 -22.72 27.26 -4.31
CA SER A 258 -23.75 28.19 -3.82
C SER A 258 -24.85 27.41 -3.11
N SER A 259 -25.17 27.79 -1.89
CA SER A 259 -26.35 27.31 -1.18
C SER A 259 -27.49 28.33 -1.29
N GLN A 260 -28.72 27.88 -1.40
CA GLN A 260 -29.86 28.77 -1.24
C GLN A 260 -29.95 29.19 0.24
N PRO A 261 -30.31 30.46 0.55
CA PRO A 261 -30.55 30.87 1.93
C PRO A 261 -31.70 30.04 2.49
N GLU A 262 -31.56 29.63 3.74
CA GLU A 262 -32.67 29.02 4.49
C GLU A 262 -33.85 29.96 4.51
N SER A 263 -35.02 29.50 4.09
CA SER A 263 -36.29 30.27 4.04
C SER A 263 -36.94 30.35 5.43
#